data_711159d1cab46f8611f1ba430f0c4c9e
#
_entry.id   711159d1cab46f8611f1ba430f0c4c9e
#
_cell.length_a   1.000
_cell.length_b   1.000
_cell.length_c   1.000
_cell.angle_alpha   90.00
_cell.angle_beta   90.00
_cell.angle_gamma   90.00
#
_symmetry.space_group_name_H-M   'P 1'
#
loop_
_entity.id
_entity.type
_entity.pdbx_description
1 polymer ?
#
loop_
_entity_poly.entity_id
_entity_poly.type
_entity_poly.pdbx_seq_one_letter_code
_entity_poly.pdbx_strand_id
1 'polypeptide(L)'
;MNMKEHILSALKEQYDRWESLLAGLSEEQITTPHLPSIWSTKDVIAHLRAWQQRSIARVEAASLDRAPGYPLWLPELDPDSEGNTDQINDWIFETHREQPWSKVHLDWKEGFLRYLQLAQLIPEKDLLDTGRYPWMDGRPLAFSLLSSYDHHQEHFEKAQAWLQEHEVS
;
A
#
# COMPACT_ATOMS: atom_id res chain seq x y z
N MET A 1 -2.46 25.61 -2.79
CA MET A 1 -2.63 24.15 -2.59
C MET A 1 -2.81 23.88 -1.11
N ASN A 2 -3.92 23.27 -0.74
CA ASN A 2 -4.19 22.93 0.66
C ASN A 2 -3.48 21.60 1.05
N MET A 3 -3.53 21.22 2.32
CA MET A 3 -2.85 20.02 2.83
C MET A 3 -3.35 18.74 2.16
N LYS A 4 -4.66 18.62 1.96
CA LYS A 4 -5.25 17.47 1.26
C LYS A 4 -4.68 17.33 -0.16
N GLU A 5 -4.62 18.43 -0.90
CA GLU A 5 -4.08 18.43 -2.26
C GLU A 5 -2.60 18.04 -2.28
N HIS A 6 -1.81 18.48 -1.30
CA HIS A 6 -0.42 18.06 -1.16
C HIS A 6 -0.29 16.55 -0.92
N ILE A 7 -1.08 16.01 -0.02
CA ILE A 7 -1.06 14.56 0.28
C ILE A 7 -1.46 13.74 -0.94
N LEU A 8 -2.55 14.11 -1.60
CA LEU A 8 -3.04 13.39 -2.79
C LEU A 8 -2.07 13.49 -3.96
N SER A 9 -1.45 14.66 -4.16
CA SER A 9 -0.43 14.87 -5.18
C SER A 9 0.80 13.98 -4.92
N ALA A 10 1.27 13.90 -3.68
CA ALA A 10 2.39 13.06 -3.30
C ALA A 10 2.09 11.56 -3.52
N LEU A 11 0.89 11.11 -3.15
CA LEU A 11 0.46 9.73 -3.41
C LEU A 11 0.37 9.42 -4.90
N LYS A 12 -0.17 10.35 -5.70
CA LYS A 12 -0.26 10.16 -7.15
C LYS A 12 1.12 10.10 -7.80
N GLU A 13 2.03 10.99 -7.40
CA GLU A 13 3.40 10.98 -7.86
C GLU A 13 4.11 9.66 -7.49
N GLN A 14 3.89 9.16 -6.29
CA GLN A 14 4.45 7.87 -5.85
C GLN A 14 3.91 6.70 -6.70
N TYR A 15 2.61 6.69 -6.99
CA TYR A 15 2.01 5.72 -7.91
C TYR A 15 2.69 5.77 -9.28
N ASP A 16 2.86 6.97 -9.84
CA ASP A 16 3.50 7.14 -11.15
C ASP A 16 4.96 6.69 -11.16
N ARG A 17 5.68 6.93 -10.07
CA ARG A 17 7.08 6.47 -9.91
C ARG A 17 7.16 4.95 -9.88
N TRP A 18 6.26 4.27 -9.15
CA TRP A 18 6.17 2.82 -9.15
C TRP A 18 5.85 2.28 -10.54
N GLU A 19 4.84 2.84 -11.21
CA GLU A 19 4.49 2.42 -12.59
C GLU A 19 5.67 2.58 -13.55
N SER A 20 6.41 3.69 -13.45
CA SER A 20 7.60 3.92 -14.27
C SER A 20 8.71 2.89 -13.99
N LEU A 21 8.95 2.57 -12.72
CA LEU A 21 9.92 1.54 -12.34
C LEU A 21 9.54 0.18 -12.91
N LEU A 22 8.28 -0.23 -12.71
CA LEU A 22 7.77 -1.52 -13.17
C LEU A 22 7.76 -1.64 -14.70
N ALA A 23 7.42 -0.56 -15.41
CA ALA A 23 7.43 -0.54 -16.88
C ALA A 23 8.84 -0.69 -17.48
N GLY A 24 9.88 -0.35 -16.73
CA GLY A 24 11.27 -0.52 -17.14
C GLY A 24 11.84 -1.91 -16.92
N LEU A 25 11.07 -2.82 -16.32
CA LEU A 25 11.51 -4.17 -15.97
C LEU A 25 10.81 -5.23 -16.85
N SER A 26 11.53 -6.30 -17.17
CA SER A 26 10.94 -7.48 -17.77
C SER A 26 10.15 -8.27 -16.71
N GLU A 27 9.21 -9.10 -17.15
CA GLU A 27 8.47 -10.00 -16.25
C GLU A 27 9.42 -10.92 -15.49
N GLU A 28 10.48 -11.41 -16.14
CA GLU A 28 11.51 -12.21 -15.49
C GLU A 28 12.18 -11.45 -14.35
N GLN A 29 12.57 -10.19 -14.55
CA GLN A 29 13.15 -9.35 -13.51
C GLN A 29 12.17 -9.11 -12.35
N ILE A 30 10.88 -8.92 -12.65
CA ILE A 30 9.82 -8.69 -11.65
C ILE A 30 9.56 -9.94 -10.81
N THR A 31 9.65 -11.13 -11.38
CA THR A 31 9.31 -12.40 -10.72
C THR A 31 10.50 -13.14 -10.12
N THR A 32 11.72 -12.65 -10.35
CA THR A 32 12.94 -13.25 -9.78
C THR A 32 13.16 -12.77 -8.35
N PRO A 33 13.37 -13.67 -7.36
CA PRO A 33 13.66 -13.28 -5.98
C PRO A 33 14.90 -12.39 -5.83
N HIS A 34 14.81 -11.42 -4.95
CA HIS A 34 15.91 -10.52 -4.58
C HIS A 34 16.79 -11.16 -3.49
N LEU A 35 17.63 -12.07 -3.85
CA LEU A 35 18.50 -12.76 -2.89
C LEU A 35 19.31 -11.77 -2.02
N PRO A 36 19.48 -12.04 -0.71
CA PRO A 36 19.13 -13.27 0.03
C PRO A 36 17.65 -13.39 0.43
N SER A 37 16.80 -12.38 0.17
CA SER A 37 15.35 -12.48 0.38
C SER A 37 14.74 -13.49 -0.58
N ILE A 38 13.65 -14.12 -0.17
CA ILE A 38 12.84 -14.99 -1.05
C ILE A 38 11.80 -14.19 -1.86
N TRP A 39 11.65 -12.90 -1.58
CA TRP A 39 10.68 -12.04 -2.24
C TRP A 39 11.21 -11.47 -3.54
N SER A 40 10.37 -11.50 -4.58
CA SER A 40 10.55 -10.79 -5.83
C SER A 40 9.88 -9.40 -5.77
N THR A 41 10.08 -8.57 -6.78
CA THR A 41 9.33 -7.31 -6.93
C THR A 41 7.81 -7.57 -6.97
N LYS A 42 7.38 -8.65 -7.64
CA LYS A 42 5.97 -9.09 -7.63
C LYS A 42 5.45 -9.29 -6.19
N ASP A 43 6.23 -9.96 -5.36
CA ASP A 43 5.84 -10.24 -3.98
C ASP A 43 5.76 -8.94 -3.15
N VAL A 44 6.65 -8.00 -3.39
CA VAL A 44 6.61 -6.66 -2.78
C VAL A 44 5.32 -5.92 -3.18
N ILE A 45 4.94 -5.93 -4.44
CA ILE A 45 3.71 -5.27 -4.92
C ILE A 45 2.46 -5.93 -4.30
N ALA A 46 2.42 -7.26 -4.22
CA ALA A 46 1.34 -7.98 -3.55
C ALA A 46 1.25 -7.61 -2.05
N HIS A 47 2.39 -7.52 -1.38
CA HIS A 47 2.50 -7.09 0.01
C HIS A 47 1.99 -5.66 0.22
N LEU A 48 2.42 -4.71 -0.60
CA LEU A 48 1.96 -3.32 -0.55
C LEU A 48 0.45 -3.22 -0.78
N ARG A 49 -0.07 -3.96 -1.74
CA ARG A 49 -1.49 -4.04 -2.04
C ARG A 49 -2.29 -4.55 -0.84
N ALA A 50 -1.84 -5.64 -0.23
CA ALA A 50 -2.52 -6.25 0.90
C ALA A 50 -2.61 -5.30 2.10
N TRP A 51 -1.51 -4.66 2.49
CA TRP A 51 -1.51 -3.68 3.58
C TRP A 51 -2.32 -2.42 3.26
N GLN A 52 -2.28 -1.95 2.01
CA GLN A 52 -3.06 -0.77 1.61
C GLN A 52 -4.57 -1.00 1.72
N GLN A 53 -5.04 -2.23 1.65
CA GLN A 53 -6.47 -2.55 1.82
C GLN A 53 -7.03 -2.06 3.16
N ARG A 54 -6.23 -2.01 4.23
CA ARG A 54 -6.66 -1.42 5.50
C ARG A 54 -6.91 0.08 5.36
N SER A 55 -6.00 0.78 4.73
CA SER A 55 -6.13 2.22 4.47
C SER A 55 -7.31 2.51 3.54
N ILE A 56 -7.51 1.69 2.52
CA ILE A 56 -8.67 1.78 1.62
C ILE A 56 -9.98 1.59 2.40
N ALA A 57 -10.05 0.59 3.27
CA ALA A 57 -11.24 0.34 4.10
C ALA A 57 -11.58 1.53 4.99
N ARG A 58 -10.58 2.21 5.55
CA ARG A 58 -10.76 3.42 6.37
C ARG A 58 -11.28 4.59 5.55
N VAL A 59 -10.70 4.84 4.40
CA VAL A 59 -11.12 5.94 3.51
C VAL A 59 -12.51 5.68 2.94
N GLU A 60 -12.81 4.45 2.57
CA GLU A 60 -14.16 4.06 2.13
C GLU A 60 -15.20 4.26 3.23
N ALA A 61 -14.91 3.81 4.45
CA ALA A 61 -15.77 4.00 5.61
C ALA A 61 -16.04 5.48 5.89
N ALA A 62 -15.01 6.32 5.81
CA ALA A 62 -15.13 7.76 5.96
C ALA A 62 -16.02 8.38 4.89
N SER A 63 -15.92 7.94 3.64
CA SER A 63 -16.75 8.44 2.53
C SER A 63 -18.23 8.03 2.66
N LEU A 64 -18.51 6.95 3.39
CA LEU A 64 -19.85 6.41 3.61
C LEU A 64 -20.41 6.70 5.02
N ASP A 65 -19.68 7.46 5.83
CA ASP A 65 -20.01 7.80 7.22
C ASP A 65 -20.35 6.57 8.07
N ARG A 66 -19.50 5.54 8.01
CA ARG A 66 -19.65 4.28 8.76
C ARG A 66 -18.32 3.81 9.35
N ALA A 67 -18.34 2.77 10.20
CA ALA A 67 -17.13 2.11 10.67
C ALA A 67 -16.48 1.27 9.55
N PRO A 68 -15.15 1.15 9.52
CA PRO A 68 -14.46 0.38 8.49
C PRO A 68 -14.71 -1.12 8.60
N GLY A 69 -14.87 -1.78 7.43
CA GLY A 69 -14.82 -3.22 7.31
C GLY A 69 -13.42 -3.64 6.84
N TYR A 70 -12.59 -4.08 7.77
CA TYR A 70 -11.22 -4.46 7.45
C TYR A 70 -11.13 -5.78 6.68
N PRO A 71 -10.08 -5.96 5.83
CA PRO A 71 -9.83 -7.24 5.20
C PRO A 71 -9.58 -8.33 6.25
N LEU A 72 -9.99 -9.53 5.92
CA LEU A 72 -9.69 -10.70 6.75
C LEU A 72 -8.23 -11.07 6.51
N TRP A 73 -7.38 -10.72 7.47
CA TRP A 73 -6.05 -11.29 7.64
C TRP A 73 -6.18 -12.68 8.27
N LEU A 74 -5.12 -13.22 8.81
CA LEU A 74 -5.25 -14.40 9.67
C LEU A 74 -6.31 -14.11 10.75
N PRO A 75 -7.38 -14.91 10.89
CA PRO A 75 -8.60 -14.52 11.59
C PRO A 75 -8.43 -14.08 13.05
N GLU A 76 -7.31 -14.39 13.67
CA GLU A 76 -7.05 -14.11 15.10
C GLU A 76 -5.85 -13.17 15.31
N LEU A 77 -5.28 -12.60 14.24
CA LEU A 77 -4.13 -11.73 14.34
C LEU A 77 -4.53 -10.27 14.20
N ASP A 78 -4.28 -9.49 15.25
CA ASP A 78 -4.37 -8.05 15.22
C ASP A 78 -3.15 -7.47 14.49
N PRO A 79 -3.34 -6.80 13.34
CA PRO A 79 -2.22 -6.22 12.60
C PRO A 79 -1.56 -5.03 13.32
N ASP A 80 -2.17 -4.48 14.36
CA ASP A 80 -1.60 -3.40 15.17
C ASP A 80 -0.74 -3.93 16.33
N SER A 81 -0.73 -5.25 16.57
CA SER A 81 0.13 -5.87 17.59
C SER A 81 1.51 -6.18 17.03
N GLU A 82 2.55 -5.72 17.71
CA GLU A 82 3.96 -5.86 17.27
C GLU A 82 4.38 -7.29 16.89
N GLY A 83 3.89 -8.31 17.58
CA GLY A 83 4.27 -9.71 17.34
C GLY A 83 3.62 -10.34 16.12
N ASN A 84 2.65 -9.70 15.48
CA ASN A 84 1.83 -10.30 14.42
C ASN A 84 2.28 -9.92 13.01
N THR A 85 3.09 -8.88 12.85
CA THR A 85 3.48 -8.35 11.54
C THR A 85 4.16 -9.39 10.65
N ASP A 86 5.12 -10.12 11.19
CA ASP A 86 5.86 -11.14 10.42
C ASP A 86 4.94 -12.27 9.98
N GLN A 87 4.06 -12.76 10.85
CA GLN A 87 3.10 -13.80 10.52
C GLN A 87 2.12 -13.35 9.44
N ILE A 88 1.66 -12.10 9.50
CA ILE A 88 0.79 -11.52 8.48
C ILE A 88 1.54 -11.40 7.14
N ASN A 89 2.78 -10.95 7.16
CA ASN A 89 3.61 -10.85 5.96
C ASN A 89 3.85 -12.22 5.32
N ASP A 90 4.13 -13.24 6.10
CA ASP A 90 4.30 -14.61 5.63
C ASP A 90 3.00 -15.14 5.00
N TRP A 91 1.86 -14.87 5.64
CA TRP A 91 0.55 -15.26 5.09
C TRP A 91 0.25 -14.55 3.76
N ILE A 92 0.54 -13.25 3.66
CA ILE A 92 0.38 -12.48 2.41
C ILE A 92 1.24 -13.11 1.31
N PHE A 93 2.51 -13.37 1.61
CA PHE A 93 3.44 -13.99 0.67
C PHE A 93 2.92 -15.34 0.18
N GLU A 94 2.57 -16.25 1.07
CA GLU A 94 2.07 -17.59 0.71
C GLU A 94 0.76 -17.54 -0.08
N THR A 95 -0.11 -16.58 0.24
CA THR A 95 -1.40 -16.43 -0.46
C THR A 95 -1.23 -15.95 -1.90
N HIS A 96 -0.22 -15.13 -2.18
CA HIS A 96 -0.08 -14.44 -3.47
C HIS A 96 1.06 -14.96 -4.35
N ARG A 97 1.99 -15.77 -3.81
CA ARG A 97 3.20 -16.20 -4.52
C ARG A 97 2.95 -16.90 -5.85
N GLU A 98 1.86 -17.66 -5.95
CA GLU A 98 1.49 -18.38 -7.17
C GLU A 98 0.64 -17.55 -8.14
N GLN A 99 0.22 -16.34 -7.76
CA GLN A 99 -0.55 -15.48 -8.66
C GLN A 99 0.35 -14.95 -9.79
N PRO A 100 -0.16 -14.87 -11.02
CA PRO A 100 0.60 -14.30 -12.13
C PRO A 100 0.81 -12.79 -11.92
N TRP A 101 1.92 -12.28 -12.45
CA TRP A 101 2.27 -10.86 -12.35
C TRP A 101 1.14 -9.95 -12.87
N SER A 102 0.52 -10.30 -13.99
CA SER A 102 -0.58 -9.52 -14.56
C SER A 102 -1.73 -9.28 -13.57
N LYS A 103 -2.06 -10.30 -12.76
CA LYS A 103 -3.10 -10.16 -11.73
C LYS A 103 -2.65 -9.30 -10.56
N VAL A 104 -1.47 -9.56 -10.04
CA VAL A 104 -0.91 -8.79 -8.90
C VAL A 104 -0.80 -7.31 -9.26
N HIS A 105 -0.30 -7.00 -10.45
CA HIS A 105 -0.15 -5.64 -10.95
C HIS A 105 -1.51 -4.94 -11.12
N LEU A 106 -2.47 -5.62 -11.73
CA LEU A 106 -3.81 -5.07 -11.94
C LEU A 106 -4.50 -4.78 -10.60
N ASP A 107 -4.48 -5.72 -9.67
CA ASP A 107 -5.08 -5.55 -8.34
C ASP A 107 -4.47 -4.36 -7.57
N TRP A 108 -3.15 -4.20 -7.64
CA TRP A 108 -2.46 -3.06 -7.02
C TRP A 108 -2.84 -1.74 -7.68
N LYS A 109 -2.85 -1.67 -9.02
CA LYS A 109 -3.24 -0.46 -9.77
C LYS A 109 -4.66 -0.04 -9.44
N GLU A 110 -5.61 -0.94 -9.59
CA GLU A 110 -7.03 -0.66 -9.32
C GLU A 110 -7.24 -0.23 -7.87
N GLY A 111 -6.60 -0.91 -6.92
CA GLY A 111 -6.67 -0.55 -5.51
C GLY A 111 -6.11 0.84 -5.22
N PHE A 112 -4.94 1.17 -5.77
CA PHE A 112 -4.31 2.45 -5.55
C PHE A 112 -5.13 3.61 -6.16
N LEU A 113 -5.61 3.44 -7.38
CA LEU A 113 -6.44 4.47 -8.04
C LEU A 113 -7.78 4.65 -7.32
N ARG A 114 -8.41 3.57 -6.87
CA ARG A 114 -9.61 3.64 -6.03
C ARG A 114 -9.35 4.40 -4.73
N TYR A 115 -8.21 4.13 -4.10
CA TYR A 115 -7.80 4.83 -2.88
C TYR A 115 -7.73 6.35 -3.07
N LEU A 116 -7.09 6.79 -4.14
CA LEU A 116 -7.01 8.21 -4.50
C LEU A 116 -8.39 8.81 -4.76
N GLN A 117 -9.25 8.10 -5.50
CA GLN A 117 -10.62 8.56 -5.79
C GLN A 117 -11.45 8.73 -4.53
N LEU A 118 -11.41 7.76 -3.62
CA LEU A 118 -12.13 7.81 -2.36
C LEU A 118 -11.61 8.95 -1.45
N ALA A 119 -10.31 9.09 -1.34
CA ALA A 119 -9.69 10.16 -0.55
C ALA A 119 -10.06 11.55 -1.08
N GLN A 120 -10.21 11.70 -2.40
CA GLN A 120 -10.65 12.95 -3.02
C GLN A 120 -12.03 13.39 -2.56
N LEU A 121 -12.92 12.46 -2.24
CA LEU A 121 -14.28 12.76 -1.79
C LEU A 121 -14.36 13.30 -0.36
N ILE A 122 -13.32 13.10 0.45
CA ILE A 122 -13.33 13.49 1.85
C ILE A 122 -12.94 14.96 1.98
N PRO A 123 -13.76 15.80 2.65
CA PRO A 123 -13.40 17.19 2.89
C PRO A 123 -12.09 17.29 3.68
N GLU A 124 -11.25 18.28 3.36
CA GLU A 124 -9.98 18.50 4.08
C GLU A 124 -10.17 18.60 5.58
N LYS A 125 -11.21 19.31 6.02
CA LYS A 125 -11.54 19.45 7.44
C LYS A 125 -11.68 18.07 8.11
N ASP A 126 -12.42 17.17 7.49
CA ASP A 126 -12.68 15.84 8.04
C ASP A 126 -11.44 14.95 7.96
N LEU A 127 -10.62 15.13 6.94
CA LEU A 127 -9.36 14.41 6.76
C LEU A 127 -8.32 14.73 7.85
N LEU A 128 -8.30 15.97 8.32
CA LEU A 128 -7.30 16.48 9.27
C LEU A 128 -7.78 16.48 10.73
N ASP A 129 -9.07 16.33 10.99
CA ASP A 129 -9.65 16.36 12.34
C ASP A 129 -9.36 15.06 13.09
N THR A 130 -8.67 15.17 14.22
CA THR A 130 -8.30 14.04 15.07
C THR A 130 -9.50 13.42 15.82
N GLY A 131 -10.61 14.13 15.91
CA GLY A 131 -11.84 13.68 16.58
C GLY A 131 -12.95 13.23 15.64
N ARG A 132 -12.77 13.36 14.34
CA ARG A 132 -13.84 13.11 13.36
C ARG A 132 -14.24 11.64 13.27
N TYR A 133 -13.27 10.74 13.36
CA TYR A 133 -13.48 9.31 13.22
C TYR A 133 -13.05 8.56 14.48
N PRO A 134 -13.99 8.14 15.36
CA PRO A 134 -13.65 7.48 16.62
C PRO A 134 -12.79 6.22 16.46
N TRP A 135 -12.97 5.49 15.36
CA TRP A 135 -12.20 4.29 15.02
C TRP A 135 -10.76 4.57 14.56
N MET A 136 -10.35 5.84 14.51
CA MET A 136 -8.94 6.24 14.27
C MET A 136 -8.15 6.44 15.58
N ASP A 137 -8.76 6.21 16.73
CA ASP A 137 -8.10 6.30 18.04
C ASP A 137 -7.36 7.63 18.27
N GLY A 138 -8.04 8.76 18.00
CA GLY A 138 -7.51 10.11 18.19
C GLY A 138 -6.53 10.57 17.12
N ARG A 139 -6.36 9.81 16.03
CA ARG A 139 -5.55 10.20 14.87
C ARG A 139 -6.44 10.76 13.76
N PRO A 140 -5.94 11.70 12.96
CA PRO A 140 -6.67 12.13 11.78
C PRO A 140 -6.66 11.04 10.70
N LEU A 141 -7.65 11.02 9.82
CA LEU A 141 -7.68 10.06 8.71
C LEU A 141 -6.47 10.22 7.78
N ALA A 142 -5.92 11.44 7.67
CA ALA A 142 -4.68 11.72 6.94
C ALA A 142 -3.53 10.80 7.37
N PHE A 143 -3.50 10.36 8.62
CA PHE A 143 -2.50 9.41 9.12
C PHE A 143 -2.50 8.10 8.31
N SER A 144 -3.67 7.58 7.92
CA SER A 144 -3.75 6.40 7.06
C SER A 144 -3.15 6.63 5.67
N LEU A 145 -3.37 7.82 5.09
CA LEU A 145 -2.79 8.18 3.80
C LEU A 145 -1.27 8.28 3.87
N LEU A 146 -0.75 8.92 4.92
CA LEU A 146 0.69 9.07 5.13
C LEU A 146 1.36 7.73 5.44
N SER A 147 0.73 6.86 6.22
CA SER A 147 1.26 5.53 6.50
C SER A 147 1.37 4.67 5.23
N SER A 148 0.37 4.76 4.34
CA SER A 148 0.44 4.09 3.04
C SER A 148 1.55 4.68 2.17
N TYR A 149 1.72 6.00 2.19
CA TYR A 149 2.81 6.67 1.48
C TYR A 149 4.18 6.18 1.98
N ASP A 150 4.41 6.22 3.28
CA ASP A 150 5.68 5.81 3.89
C ASP A 150 6.03 4.36 3.57
N HIS A 151 5.05 3.46 3.64
CA HIS A 151 5.23 2.05 3.35
C HIS A 151 5.62 1.81 1.88
N HIS A 152 4.93 2.46 0.95
CA HIS A 152 5.27 2.39 -0.48
C HIS A 152 6.64 3.01 -0.76
N GLN A 153 6.97 4.12 -0.11
CA GLN A 153 8.25 4.81 -0.29
C GLN A 153 9.43 3.96 0.20
N GLU A 154 9.30 3.36 1.37
CA GLU A 154 10.34 2.48 1.93
C GLU A 154 10.66 1.32 0.98
N HIS A 155 9.63 0.64 0.48
CA HIS A 155 9.82 -0.46 -0.46
C HIS A 155 10.31 -0.01 -1.82
N PHE A 156 9.90 1.17 -2.28
CA PHE A 156 10.41 1.76 -3.53
C PHE A 156 11.92 1.99 -3.46
N GLU A 157 12.40 2.59 -2.39
CA GLU A 157 13.82 2.87 -2.19
C GLU A 157 14.64 1.58 -2.13
N LYS A 158 14.14 0.55 -1.44
CA LYS A 158 14.78 -0.76 -1.38
C LYS A 158 14.83 -1.44 -2.76
N ALA A 159 13.74 -1.41 -3.50
CA ALA A 159 13.70 -1.98 -4.84
C ALA A 159 14.64 -1.26 -5.80
N GLN A 160 14.64 0.07 -5.76
CA GLN A 160 15.53 0.89 -6.59
C GLN A 160 17.00 0.64 -6.27
N ALA A 161 17.37 0.58 -5.00
CA ALA A 161 18.74 0.29 -4.57
C ALA A 161 19.19 -1.10 -5.02
N TRP A 162 18.33 -2.11 -4.85
CA TRP A 162 18.65 -3.47 -5.30
C TRP A 162 18.85 -3.55 -6.80
N LEU A 163 17.98 -2.90 -7.59
CA LEU A 163 18.11 -2.87 -9.06
C LEU A 163 19.39 -2.19 -9.50
N GLN A 164 19.79 -1.08 -8.86
CA GLN A 164 21.04 -0.39 -9.17
C GLN A 164 22.28 -1.26 -8.91
N GLU A 165 22.25 -2.06 -7.84
CA GLU A 165 23.35 -2.98 -7.50
C GLU A 165 23.42 -4.18 -8.47
N HIS A 166 22.31 -4.55 -9.08
CA HIS A 166 22.17 -5.71 -9.96
C HIS A 166 21.98 -5.32 -11.44
N GLU A 167 22.06 -4.05 -11.79
CA GLU A 167 22.20 -3.61 -13.16
C GLU A 167 23.58 -4.06 -13.66
N VAL A 168 23.60 -5.25 -14.25
CA VAL A 168 24.78 -5.70 -14.97
C VAL A 168 24.78 -4.97 -16.31
N SER A 169 25.72 -4.10 -16.44
CA SER A 169 26.05 -3.48 -17.72
C SER A 169 26.35 -4.51 -18.80
#